data_bf9e9cd98afb6a3b944886c67faac3a0
#
_entry.id   bf9e9cd98afb6a3b944886c67faac3a0
#
_cell.length_a   1.000
_cell.length_b   1.000
_cell.length_c   1.000
_cell.angle_alpha   90.00
_cell.angle_beta   90.00
_cell.angle_gamma   90.00
#
_symmetry.space_group_name_H-M   'P 1'
#
loop_
_entity.id
_entity.type
_entity.pdbx_description
1 polymer ?
#
loop_
_entity_poly.entity_id
_entity_poly.type
_entity_poly.pdbx_seq_one_letter_code
_entity_poly.pdbx_strand_id
1 'polypeptide(L)'
;MKFLLHPEAEADLRDAAEYYRERAGVALSQALFTEFERSVGLLVQHPLLGALWVLGKRRLVMKHFPFSVIYTVASEELRILAVAHHSRRPGYWRKRK
;
A
#
# COMPACT_ATOMS: atom_id res chain seq x y z
N MET A 1 7.32 -13.12 9.30
CA MET A 1 8.05 -11.93 8.76
C MET A 1 7.43 -10.68 9.34
N LYS A 2 8.24 -9.76 9.81
CA LYS A 2 7.73 -8.49 10.30
C LYS A 2 7.60 -7.47 9.18
N PHE A 3 6.73 -6.49 9.35
CA PHE A 3 6.64 -5.42 8.37
C PHE A 3 6.75 -4.05 9.06
N LEU A 4 7.23 -3.09 8.29
CA LEU A 4 7.27 -1.70 8.69
C LEU A 4 6.42 -0.90 7.72
N LEU A 5 5.61 -0.01 8.27
CA LEU A 5 4.80 0.91 7.48
C LEU A 5 5.48 2.28 7.51
N HIS A 6 5.99 2.71 6.36
CA HIS A 6 6.61 4.02 6.26
C HIS A 6 5.60 5.09 6.66
N PRO A 7 6.02 6.12 7.44
CA PRO A 7 5.07 7.17 7.86
C PRO A 7 4.32 7.83 6.72
N GLU A 8 4.97 8.01 5.57
CA GLU A 8 4.29 8.59 4.42
C GLU A 8 3.35 7.62 3.73
N ALA A 9 3.59 6.31 3.85
CA ALA A 9 2.63 5.30 3.39
C ALA A 9 1.39 5.31 4.27
N GLU A 10 1.58 5.46 5.58
CA GLU A 10 0.46 5.62 6.50
C GLU A 10 -0.36 6.86 6.17
N ALA A 11 0.33 7.96 5.83
CA ALA A 11 -0.34 9.19 5.42
C ALA A 11 -1.11 8.99 4.12
N ASP A 12 -0.53 8.28 3.14
CA ASP A 12 -1.22 7.93 1.89
C ASP A 12 -2.54 7.22 2.18
N LEU A 13 -2.49 6.23 3.07
CA LEU A 13 -3.67 5.44 3.42
C LEU A 13 -4.72 6.29 4.16
N ARG A 14 -4.26 7.10 5.09
CA ARG A 14 -5.16 7.97 5.86
C ARG A 14 -5.84 9.00 4.96
N ASP A 15 -5.09 9.60 4.04
CA ASP A 15 -5.66 10.58 3.10
C ASP A 15 -6.67 9.93 2.18
N ALA A 16 -6.39 8.72 1.70
CA ALA A 16 -7.32 7.97 0.87
C ALA A 16 -8.60 7.64 1.64
N ALA A 17 -8.46 7.19 2.89
CA ALA A 17 -9.61 6.86 3.75
C ALA A 17 -10.47 8.09 4.01
N GLU A 18 -9.85 9.25 4.26
CA GLU A 18 -10.57 10.49 4.48
C GLU A 18 -11.34 10.92 3.23
N TYR A 19 -10.72 10.78 2.06
CA TYR A 19 -11.35 11.08 0.80
C TYR A 19 -12.64 10.25 0.61
N TYR A 20 -12.56 8.94 0.86
CA TYR A 20 -13.74 8.07 0.73
C TYR A 20 -14.80 8.38 1.78
N ARG A 21 -14.37 8.68 3.00
CA ARG A 21 -15.29 9.00 4.07
C ARG A 21 -16.12 10.24 3.73
N GLU A 22 -15.49 11.28 3.20
CA GLU A 22 -16.16 12.51 2.85
C GLU A 22 -17.11 12.35 1.66
N ARG A 23 -16.74 11.50 0.71
CA ARG A 23 -17.51 11.39 -0.55
C ARG A 23 -18.49 10.23 -0.56
N ALA A 24 -18.22 9.17 0.18
CA ALA A 24 -19.00 7.95 0.09
C ALA A 24 -19.40 7.36 1.44
N GLY A 25 -18.92 7.93 2.54
CA GLY A 25 -19.30 7.52 3.88
C GLY A 25 -18.31 6.61 4.57
N VAL A 26 -18.56 6.36 5.84
CA VAL A 26 -17.66 5.65 6.75
C VAL A 26 -17.45 4.20 6.30
N ALA A 27 -18.50 3.55 5.79
CA ALA A 27 -18.42 2.14 5.43
C ALA A 27 -17.36 1.89 4.35
N LEU A 28 -17.29 2.74 3.32
CA LEU A 28 -16.30 2.58 2.26
C LEU A 28 -14.88 2.90 2.76
N SER A 29 -14.77 3.89 3.63
CA SER A 29 -13.50 4.21 4.27
C SER A 29 -12.97 3.03 5.08
N GLN A 30 -13.84 2.38 5.85
CA GLN A 30 -13.46 1.19 6.62
C GLN A 30 -13.11 0.02 5.72
N ALA A 31 -13.81 -0.13 4.60
CA ALA A 31 -13.52 -1.18 3.62
C ALA A 31 -12.11 -1.02 3.03
N LEU A 32 -11.65 0.21 2.84
CA LEU A 32 -10.29 0.46 2.37
C LEU A 32 -9.26 -0.06 3.38
N PHE A 33 -9.44 0.23 4.68
CA PHE A 33 -8.54 -0.26 5.71
C PHE A 33 -8.54 -1.79 5.76
N THR A 34 -9.71 -2.42 5.66
CA THR A 34 -9.83 -3.87 5.65
C THR A 34 -9.08 -4.48 4.47
N GLU A 35 -9.22 -3.88 3.29
CA GLU A 35 -8.52 -4.34 2.10
C GLU A 35 -7.00 -4.16 2.23
N PHE A 36 -6.56 -3.05 2.82
CA PHE A 36 -5.15 -2.84 3.09
C PHE A 36 -4.60 -3.92 4.02
N GLU A 37 -5.29 -4.21 5.13
CA GLU A 37 -4.88 -5.25 6.07
C GLU A 37 -4.83 -6.62 5.40
N ARG A 38 -5.80 -6.94 4.56
CA ARG A 38 -5.80 -8.19 3.79
C ARG A 38 -4.57 -8.27 2.90
N SER A 39 -4.26 -7.16 2.19
CA SER A 39 -3.11 -7.10 1.29
C SER A 39 -1.80 -7.31 2.05
N VAL A 40 -1.63 -6.63 3.18
CA VAL A 40 -0.43 -6.77 4.00
C VAL A 40 -0.31 -8.19 4.54
N GLY A 41 -1.41 -8.79 4.98
CA GLY A 41 -1.41 -10.18 5.44
C GLY A 41 -0.94 -11.16 4.38
N LEU A 42 -1.37 -10.96 3.14
CA LEU A 42 -0.89 -11.77 2.01
C LEU A 42 0.61 -11.60 1.80
N LEU A 43 1.09 -10.37 1.86
CA LEU A 43 2.51 -10.08 1.63
C LEU A 43 3.40 -10.62 2.74
N VAL A 44 2.92 -10.61 3.98
CA VAL A 44 3.67 -11.19 5.09
C VAL A 44 3.86 -12.70 4.89
N GLN A 45 2.84 -13.38 4.35
CA GLN A 45 2.92 -14.80 4.06
C GLN A 45 3.64 -15.11 2.75
N HIS A 46 3.52 -14.22 1.76
CA HIS A 46 4.06 -14.41 0.42
C HIS A 46 4.75 -13.12 -0.04
N PRO A 47 5.96 -12.84 0.47
CA PRO A 47 6.61 -11.55 0.22
C PRO A 47 6.88 -11.24 -1.25
N LEU A 48 7.01 -12.25 -2.08
CA LEU A 48 7.30 -12.05 -3.49
C LEU A 48 6.04 -12.05 -4.36
N LEU A 49 4.87 -12.02 -3.74
CA LEU A 49 3.59 -12.06 -4.44
C LEU A 49 3.39 -10.85 -5.37
N GLY A 50 3.79 -9.66 -4.92
CA GLY A 50 3.68 -8.47 -5.74
C GLY A 50 4.64 -8.50 -6.90
N ALA A 51 4.21 -7.99 -8.06
CA ALA A 51 5.04 -7.94 -9.25
C ALA A 51 6.18 -6.92 -9.11
N LEU A 52 7.30 -7.20 -9.73
CA LEU A 52 8.37 -6.21 -9.82
C LEU A 52 7.85 -4.97 -10.52
N TRP A 53 8.21 -3.82 -9.99
CA TRP A 53 7.75 -2.53 -10.45
C TRP A 53 8.95 -1.62 -10.67
N VAL A 54 8.72 -0.34 -10.92
CA VAL A 54 9.81 0.60 -11.18
C VAL A 54 10.76 0.72 -10.00
N LEU A 55 12.02 1.03 -10.26
CA LEU A 55 13.06 1.29 -9.26
C LEU A 55 13.32 0.10 -8.32
N GLY A 56 13.11 -1.12 -8.83
CA GLY A 56 13.39 -2.34 -8.06
C GLY A 56 12.42 -2.62 -6.92
N LYS A 57 11.31 -1.89 -6.87
CA LYS A 57 10.27 -2.13 -5.87
C LYS A 57 9.29 -3.17 -6.37
N ARG A 58 8.41 -3.63 -5.48
CA ARG A 58 7.30 -4.51 -5.86
C ARG A 58 5.98 -3.80 -5.64
N ARG A 59 4.98 -4.24 -6.40
CA ARG A 59 3.64 -3.67 -6.37
C ARG A 59 2.60 -4.77 -6.23
N LEU A 60 1.71 -4.62 -5.24
CA LEU A 60 0.53 -5.46 -5.13
C LEU A 60 -0.70 -4.58 -5.33
N VAL A 61 -1.48 -4.86 -6.37
CA VAL A 61 -2.70 -4.12 -6.66
C VAL A 61 -3.78 -4.55 -5.66
N MET A 62 -4.42 -3.58 -5.01
CA MET A 62 -5.51 -3.85 -4.08
C MET A 62 -6.79 -4.20 -4.85
N LYS A 63 -7.65 -5.02 -4.24
CA LYS A 63 -8.94 -5.35 -4.84
C LYS A 63 -9.94 -4.23 -4.56
N HIS A 64 -10.77 -3.92 -5.56
CA HIS A 64 -11.88 -2.97 -5.45
C HIS A 64 -11.49 -1.51 -5.23
N PHE A 65 -10.22 -1.21 -5.12
CA PHE A 65 -9.73 0.15 -4.92
C PHE A 65 -8.61 0.44 -5.90
N PRO A 66 -8.54 1.66 -6.45
CA PRO A 66 -7.51 2.02 -7.43
C PRO A 66 -6.19 2.38 -6.77
N PHE A 67 -5.72 1.52 -5.88
CA PHE A 67 -4.47 1.71 -5.14
C PHE A 67 -3.61 0.47 -5.21
N SER A 68 -2.32 0.67 -5.10
CA SER A 68 -1.36 -0.43 -4.99
C SER A 68 -0.49 -0.23 -3.76
N VAL A 69 -0.12 -1.33 -3.13
CA VAL A 69 0.87 -1.33 -2.07
C VAL A 69 2.24 -1.44 -2.73
N ILE A 70 3.08 -0.44 -2.52
CA ILE A 70 4.46 -0.43 -3.03
C ILE A 70 5.37 -0.80 -1.86
N TYR A 71 6.21 -1.81 -2.08
CA TYR A 71 6.99 -2.34 -0.97
C TYR A 71 8.34 -2.89 -1.42
N THR A 72 9.22 -3.12 -0.45
CA THR A 72 10.47 -3.85 -0.64
C THR A 72 10.57 -4.95 0.40
N VAL A 73 11.37 -5.95 0.08
CA VAL A 73 11.70 -7.04 1.01
C VAL A 73 13.21 -7.03 1.20
N ALA A 74 13.65 -6.95 2.44
CA ALA A 74 15.08 -6.99 2.77
C ALA A 74 15.23 -7.83 4.02
N SER A 75 16.06 -8.88 3.95
CA SER A 75 16.22 -9.84 5.04
C SER A 75 14.86 -10.42 5.40
N GLU A 76 14.42 -10.33 6.63
CA GLU A 76 13.15 -10.83 7.07
C GLU A 76 12.16 -9.71 7.34
N GLU A 77 12.29 -8.59 6.61
CA GLU A 77 11.48 -7.41 6.84
C GLU A 77 10.82 -6.96 5.55
N LEU A 78 9.52 -6.75 5.64
CA LEU A 78 8.71 -6.17 4.56
C LEU A 78 8.56 -4.68 4.86
N ARG A 79 9.00 -3.83 3.94
CA ARG A 79 8.85 -2.38 4.10
C ARG A 79 7.81 -1.85 3.14
N ILE A 80 6.73 -1.32 3.69
CA ILE A 80 5.67 -0.72 2.89
C ILE A 80 6.01 0.76 2.72
N LEU A 81 6.28 1.16 1.48
CA LEU A 81 6.76 2.51 1.16
C LEU A 81 5.63 3.45 0.76
N ALA A 82 4.57 2.94 0.16
CA ALA A 82 3.48 3.77 -0.32
C ALA A 82 2.20 2.97 -0.48
N VAL A 83 1.08 3.68 -0.35
CA VAL A 83 -0.22 3.20 -0.82
C VAL A 83 -0.58 4.15 -1.95
N ALA A 84 -0.26 3.73 -3.17
CA ALA A 84 -0.22 4.61 -4.33
C ALA A 84 -1.49 4.51 -5.17
N HIS A 85 -2.17 5.65 -5.35
CA HIS A 85 -3.29 5.72 -6.27
C HIS A 85 -2.78 5.50 -7.70
N HIS A 86 -3.54 4.77 -8.51
CA HIS A 86 -3.12 4.40 -9.86
C HIS A 86 -2.93 5.61 -10.79
N SER A 87 -3.51 6.76 -10.46
CA SER A 87 -3.32 7.98 -11.25
C SER A 87 -2.07 8.77 -10.85
N ARG A 88 -1.39 8.40 -9.75
CA ARG A 88 -0.17 9.08 -9.33
C ARG A 88 1.00 8.67 -10.22
N ARG A 89 1.94 9.61 -10.43
CA ARG A 89 3.16 9.31 -11.19
C ARG A 89 3.93 8.17 -10.52
N PRO A 90 4.29 7.09 -11.25
CA PRO A 90 5.13 6.04 -10.69
C PRO A 90 6.46 6.62 -10.19
N GLY A 91 6.88 6.18 -9.00
CA GLY A 91 8.15 6.62 -8.42
C GLY A 91 8.08 7.87 -7.57
N TYR A 92 6.89 8.45 -7.36
CA TYR A 92 6.77 9.62 -6.45
C TYR A 92 7.24 9.27 -5.04
N TRP A 93 7.25 8.00 -4.71
CA TRP A 93 7.66 7.45 -3.41
C TRP A 93 9.15 7.08 -3.37
N ARG A 94 9.91 7.39 -4.43
CA ARG A 94 11.29 6.86 -4.57
C ARG A 94 12.26 7.29 -3.48
N LYS A 95 11.98 8.40 -2.79
CA LYS A 95 12.85 8.87 -1.71
C LYS A 95 12.47 8.28 -0.35
N ARG A 96 11.42 7.51 -0.30
CA ARG A 96 10.99 6.85 0.93
C ARG A 96 11.86 5.62 1.18
N LYS A 97 12.27 5.44 2.42
CA LYS A 97 13.14 4.31 2.78
C LYS A 97 12.54 3.49 3.90
#